data_695935afcf495b08025d106f380e4d04
#
_entry.id   695935afcf495b08025d106f380e4d04
#
_cell.length_a   1.000
_cell.length_b   1.000
_cell.length_c   1.000
_cell.angle_alpha   90.00
_cell.angle_beta   90.00
_cell.angle_gamma   90.00
#
_symmetry.space_group_name_H-M   'P 1'
#
loop_
_entity.id
_entity.type
_entity.pdbx_description
1 polymer ?
#
loop_
_entity_poly.entity_id
_entity_poly.type
_entity_poly.pdbx_seq_one_letter_code
_entity_poly.pdbx_strand_id
1 'polypeptide(L)'
;MDNNWEDILRLDGQLTEEERMIRDNVREYCNKSLMPRILDANRNEKFHPEIYKEMGELGILGASIKGYGCAGVGYVSYGLITREIERVDSSYRSAFSVQSSLAMYAIYQFGSEEQLSLIHI
;
A
#
# COMPACT_ATOMS: atom_id res chain seq x y z
N MET A 1 4.53 -27.15 -19.61
CA MET A 1 5.19 -26.51 -18.47
C MET A 1 5.18 -25.01 -18.70
N ASP A 2 4.32 -24.32 -17.98
CA ASP A 2 4.29 -22.86 -18.08
C ASP A 2 5.49 -22.30 -17.32
N ASN A 3 6.48 -21.79 -18.07
CA ASN A 3 7.60 -21.07 -17.49
C ASN A 3 7.13 -19.67 -17.08
N ASN A 4 6.54 -19.58 -15.89
CA ASN A 4 6.15 -18.30 -15.33
C ASN A 4 7.36 -17.67 -14.61
N TRP A 5 8.14 -16.90 -15.36
CA TRP A 5 9.32 -16.21 -14.84
C TRP A 5 9.00 -15.17 -13.78
N GLU A 6 7.77 -14.67 -13.75
CA GLU A 6 7.32 -13.70 -12.77
C GLU A 6 7.00 -14.36 -11.41
N ASP A 7 6.74 -15.66 -11.40
CA ASP A 7 6.41 -16.42 -10.18
C ASP A 7 7.09 -17.78 -10.15
N ILE A 8 8.42 -17.77 -10.21
CA ILE A 8 9.25 -18.98 -10.23
C ILE A 8 8.97 -19.89 -9.04
N LEU A 9 8.76 -19.30 -7.86
CA LEU A 9 8.51 -20.02 -6.62
C LEU A 9 7.04 -20.40 -6.41
N ARG A 10 6.18 -20.07 -7.38
CA ARG A 10 4.73 -20.31 -7.32
C ARG A 10 4.07 -19.78 -6.06
N LEU A 11 4.50 -18.59 -5.64
CA LEU A 11 3.96 -17.92 -4.45
C LEU A 11 2.49 -17.54 -4.63
N ASP A 12 2.09 -17.22 -5.86
CA ASP A 12 0.71 -16.86 -6.19
C ASP A 12 -0.29 -17.96 -5.79
N GLY A 13 0.08 -19.22 -5.98
CA GLY A 13 -0.73 -20.37 -5.60
C GLY A 13 -0.91 -20.53 -4.09
N GLN A 14 -0.08 -19.87 -3.27
CA GLN A 14 -0.14 -19.92 -1.81
C GLN A 14 -1.00 -18.80 -1.22
N LEU A 15 -1.42 -17.83 -2.05
CA LEU A 15 -2.23 -16.70 -1.61
C LEU A 15 -3.71 -17.09 -1.57
N THR A 16 -4.45 -16.50 -0.64
CA THR A 16 -5.91 -16.60 -0.62
C THR A 16 -6.49 -15.76 -1.77
N GLU A 17 -7.76 -16.01 -2.09
CA GLU A 17 -8.47 -15.24 -3.11
C GLU A 17 -8.56 -13.76 -2.75
N GLU A 18 -8.83 -13.45 -1.47
CA GLU A 18 -8.85 -12.08 -0.96
C GLU A 18 -7.49 -11.39 -1.10
N GLU A 19 -6.41 -12.08 -0.76
CA GLU A 19 -5.06 -11.56 -0.90
C GLU A 19 -4.70 -11.25 -2.36
N ARG A 20 -5.08 -12.13 -3.28
CA ARG A 20 -4.91 -11.88 -4.74
C ARG A 20 -5.70 -10.68 -5.20
N MET A 21 -6.94 -10.53 -4.74
CA MET A 21 -7.79 -9.40 -5.11
C MET A 21 -7.17 -8.07 -4.64
N ILE A 22 -6.68 -8.01 -3.42
CA ILE A 22 -5.98 -6.84 -2.88
C ILE A 22 -4.75 -6.53 -3.71
N ARG A 23 -3.92 -7.52 -3.99
CA ARG A 23 -2.73 -7.37 -4.83
C ARG A 23 -3.09 -6.81 -6.21
N ASP A 24 -4.10 -7.37 -6.86
CA ASP A 24 -4.48 -6.98 -8.21
C ASP A 24 -5.02 -5.56 -8.26
N ASN A 25 -5.81 -5.16 -7.27
CA ASN A 25 -6.33 -3.79 -7.15
C ASN A 25 -5.19 -2.78 -6.97
N VAL A 26 -4.24 -3.08 -6.10
CA VAL A 26 -3.08 -2.20 -5.89
C VAL A 26 -2.19 -2.16 -7.13
N ARG A 27 -1.98 -3.29 -7.78
CA ARG A 27 -1.22 -3.36 -9.05
C ARG A 27 -1.86 -2.48 -10.12
N GLU A 28 -3.17 -2.52 -10.25
CA GLU A 28 -3.89 -1.69 -11.21
C GLU A 28 -3.70 -0.20 -10.90
N TYR A 29 -3.84 0.18 -9.64
CA TYR A 29 -3.59 1.56 -9.21
C TYR A 29 -2.16 1.98 -9.51
N CYS A 30 -1.17 1.16 -9.17
CA CYS A 30 0.23 1.44 -9.43
C CYS A 30 0.52 1.64 -10.91
N ASN A 31 -0.02 0.78 -11.77
CA ASN A 31 0.19 0.89 -13.20
C ASN A 31 -0.49 2.10 -13.82
N LYS A 32 -1.70 2.44 -13.36
CA LYS A 32 -2.48 3.54 -13.93
C LYS A 32 -2.09 4.92 -13.40
N SER A 33 -1.74 5.00 -12.12
CA SER A 33 -1.58 6.29 -11.44
C SER A 33 -0.15 6.60 -11.02
N LEU A 34 0.61 5.63 -10.54
CA LEU A 34 1.97 5.86 -10.06
C LEU A 34 3.02 5.74 -11.17
N MET A 35 2.92 4.72 -12.01
CA MET A 35 3.90 4.46 -13.06
C MET A 35 4.02 5.64 -14.05
N PRO A 36 2.92 6.28 -14.52
CA PRO A 36 3.02 7.43 -15.40
C PRO A 36 3.68 8.66 -14.77
N ARG A 37 3.60 8.79 -13.44
CA ARG A 37 4.14 9.95 -12.71
C ARG A 37 5.61 9.83 -12.37
N ILE A 38 6.11 8.60 -12.18
CA ILE A 38 7.43 8.40 -11.56
C ILE A 38 8.57 8.98 -12.39
N LEU A 39 8.49 8.90 -13.69
CA LEU A 39 9.54 9.39 -14.58
C LEU A 39 9.71 10.91 -14.46
N ASP A 40 8.62 11.65 -14.51
CA ASP A 40 8.62 13.11 -14.35
C ASP A 40 9.03 13.50 -12.92
N ALA A 41 8.46 12.82 -11.92
CA ALA A 41 8.76 13.04 -10.51
C ALA A 41 10.25 12.87 -10.23
N ASN A 42 10.86 11.80 -10.73
CA ASN A 42 12.27 11.52 -10.55
C ASN A 42 13.17 12.52 -11.27
N ARG A 43 12.87 12.82 -12.53
CA ARG A 43 13.68 13.75 -13.35
C ARG A 43 13.65 15.18 -12.83
N ASN A 44 12.52 15.63 -12.33
CA ASN A 44 12.31 17.02 -11.93
C ASN A 44 12.30 17.21 -10.41
N GLU A 45 12.70 16.19 -9.66
CA GLU A 45 12.75 16.23 -8.18
C GLU A 45 11.40 16.67 -7.58
N LYS A 46 10.29 16.17 -8.14
CA LYS A 46 8.93 16.50 -7.71
C LYS A 46 8.32 15.35 -6.91
N PHE A 47 7.52 15.71 -5.93
CA PHE A 47 6.65 14.79 -5.23
C PHE A 47 5.19 15.21 -5.44
N HIS A 48 4.32 14.24 -5.72
CA HIS A 48 2.90 14.49 -5.92
C HIS A 48 2.14 14.12 -4.63
N PRO A 49 1.83 15.09 -3.74
CA PRO A 49 1.19 14.79 -2.47
C PRO A 49 -0.21 14.18 -2.61
N GLU A 50 -0.84 14.31 -3.77
CA GLU A 50 -2.13 13.72 -4.09
C GLU A 50 -2.16 12.20 -3.91
N ILE A 51 -1.00 11.54 -4.00
CA ILE A 51 -0.92 10.08 -3.82
C ILE A 51 -1.39 9.63 -2.45
N TYR A 52 -1.21 10.43 -1.41
CA TYR A 52 -1.70 10.10 -0.08
C TYR A 52 -3.23 10.03 -0.05
N LYS A 53 -3.88 10.98 -0.69
CA LYS A 53 -5.33 10.98 -0.81
C LYS A 53 -5.83 9.79 -1.62
N GLU A 54 -5.19 9.55 -2.75
CA GLU A 54 -5.52 8.41 -3.64
C GLU A 54 -5.37 7.06 -2.91
N MET A 55 -4.27 6.88 -2.18
CA MET A 55 -4.04 5.67 -1.38
C MET A 55 -5.04 5.55 -0.23
N GLY A 56 -5.44 6.67 0.37
CA GLY A 56 -6.48 6.70 1.39
C GLY A 56 -7.84 6.30 0.84
N GLU A 57 -8.22 6.82 -0.31
CA GLU A 57 -9.46 6.47 -1.00
C GLU A 57 -9.49 4.99 -1.42
N LEU A 58 -8.34 4.46 -1.82
CA LEU A 58 -8.19 3.04 -2.14
C LEU A 58 -8.28 2.14 -0.90
N GLY A 59 -8.14 2.71 0.30
CA GLY A 59 -8.23 1.99 1.56
C GLY A 59 -6.95 1.27 1.98
N ILE A 60 -5.80 1.58 1.38
CA ILE A 60 -4.55 0.90 1.70
C ILE A 60 -3.73 1.57 2.80
N LEU A 61 -3.96 2.86 3.08
CA LEU A 61 -3.30 3.51 4.21
C LEU A 61 -3.83 2.94 5.53
N GLY A 62 -2.91 2.55 6.41
CA GLY A 62 -3.27 1.89 7.66
C GLY A 62 -3.94 0.53 7.47
N ALA A 63 -3.63 -0.19 6.39
CA ALA A 63 -4.31 -1.42 6.00
C ALA A 63 -4.30 -2.50 7.08
N SER A 64 -3.30 -2.56 7.95
CA SER A 64 -3.20 -3.52 9.04
C SER A 64 -3.96 -3.11 10.31
N ILE A 65 -4.51 -1.90 10.36
CA ILE A 65 -5.26 -1.40 11.52
C ILE A 65 -6.70 -1.90 11.45
N LYS A 66 -7.21 -2.42 12.56
CA LYS A 66 -8.59 -2.87 12.69
C LYS A 66 -9.47 -1.76 13.24
N GLY A 67 -10.58 -1.50 12.59
CA GLY A 67 -11.50 -0.42 12.95
C GLY A 67 -11.07 0.94 12.37
N TYR A 68 -11.69 2.00 12.84
CA TYR A 68 -11.41 3.40 12.45
C TYR A 68 -11.46 3.64 10.93
N GLY A 69 -12.29 2.91 10.21
CA GLY A 69 -12.39 3.00 8.75
C GLY A 69 -11.23 2.35 7.98
N CYS A 70 -10.30 1.68 8.66
CA CYS A 70 -9.18 0.98 8.05
C CYS A 70 -9.57 -0.44 7.63
N ALA A 71 -8.82 -1.01 6.68
CA ALA A 71 -9.18 -2.29 6.07
C ALA A 71 -8.98 -3.50 6.99
N GLY A 72 -8.05 -3.45 7.95
CA GLY A 72 -7.81 -4.53 8.90
C GLY A 72 -7.28 -5.83 8.27
N VAL A 73 -6.49 -5.72 7.21
CA VAL A 73 -5.93 -6.87 6.50
C VAL A 73 -4.74 -7.48 7.24
N GLY A 74 -4.43 -8.73 6.92
CA GLY A 74 -3.28 -9.44 7.49
C GLY A 74 -1.94 -8.95 6.92
N TYR A 75 -0.85 -9.42 7.54
CA TYR A 75 0.51 -9.01 7.13
C TYR A 75 0.90 -9.49 5.73
N VAL A 76 0.35 -10.62 5.25
CA VAL A 76 0.59 -11.08 3.87
C VAL A 76 0.03 -10.07 2.87
N SER A 77 -1.20 -9.63 3.08
CA SER A 77 -1.82 -8.59 2.25
C SER A 77 -1.05 -7.28 2.31
N TYR A 78 -0.61 -6.87 3.50
CA TYR A 78 0.24 -5.69 3.66
C TYR A 78 1.54 -5.82 2.86
N GLY A 79 2.19 -6.97 2.93
CA GLY A 79 3.40 -7.27 2.17
C GLY A 79 3.17 -7.21 0.65
N LEU A 80 2.03 -7.70 0.18
CA LEU A 80 1.67 -7.63 -1.24
C LEU A 80 1.45 -6.19 -1.69
N ILE A 81 0.79 -5.36 -0.89
CA ILE A 81 0.61 -3.94 -1.16
C ILE A 81 1.98 -3.24 -1.29
N THR A 82 2.86 -3.46 -0.32
CA THR A 82 4.20 -2.87 -0.34
C THR A 82 5.00 -3.32 -1.55
N ARG A 83 4.92 -4.59 -1.92
CA ARG A 83 5.62 -5.13 -3.09
C ARG A 83 5.17 -4.46 -4.39
N GLU A 84 3.88 -4.28 -4.58
CA GLU A 84 3.36 -3.66 -5.80
C GLU A 84 3.75 -2.18 -5.91
N ILE A 85 3.74 -1.45 -4.79
CA ILE A 85 4.17 -0.04 -4.77
C ILE A 85 5.69 0.05 -4.99
N GLU A 86 6.48 -0.79 -4.33
CA GLU A 86 7.95 -0.85 -4.49
C GLU A 86 8.36 -1.11 -5.94
N ARG A 87 7.57 -1.89 -6.66
CA ARG A 87 7.82 -2.17 -8.08
C ARG A 87 7.81 -0.92 -8.94
N VAL A 88 7.06 0.10 -8.54
CA VAL A 88 7.08 1.40 -9.21
C VAL A 88 8.28 2.22 -8.77
N ASP A 89 8.39 2.46 -7.47
CA ASP A 89 9.47 3.26 -6.89
C ASP A 89 9.54 3.09 -5.37
N SER A 90 10.76 3.01 -4.86
CA SER A 90 11.01 2.86 -3.42
C SER A 90 10.55 4.06 -2.61
N SER A 91 10.58 5.27 -3.17
CA SER A 91 10.12 6.46 -2.46
C SER A 91 8.60 6.43 -2.21
N TYR A 92 7.83 5.94 -3.16
CA TYR A 92 6.40 5.74 -2.99
C TYR A 92 6.10 4.68 -1.93
N ARG A 93 6.82 3.55 -1.96
CA ARG A 93 6.69 2.53 -0.93
C ARG A 93 7.07 3.10 0.44
N SER A 94 8.14 3.88 0.53
CA SER A 94 8.56 4.53 1.78
C SER A 94 7.47 5.46 2.31
N ALA A 95 6.90 6.32 1.46
CA ALA A 95 5.80 7.21 1.81
C ALA A 95 4.59 6.42 2.36
N PHE A 96 4.21 5.34 1.68
CA PHE A 96 3.13 4.46 2.11
C PHE A 96 3.42 3.81 3.48
N SER A 97 4.60 3.22 3.65
CA SER A 97 4.92 2.49 4.88
C SER A 97 5.17 3.39 6.08
N VAL A 98 5.75 4.56 5.88
CA VAL A 98 5.93 5.55 6.96
C VAL A 98 4.56 6.00 7.48
N GLN A 99 3.65 6.36 6.60
CA GLN A 99 2.30 6.76 6.99
C GLN A 99 1.55 5.63 7.68
N SER A 100 1.55 4.43 7.10
CA SER A 100 0.78 3.30 7.63
C SER A 100 1.36 2.70 8.90
N SER A 101 2.67 2.48 8.95
CA SER A 101 3.31 1.73 10.03
C SER A 101 3.89 2.63 11.11
N LEU A 102 4.67 3.65 10.74
CA LEU A 102 5.33 4.50 11.72
C LEU A 102 4.38 5.53 12.33
N ALA A 103 3.53 6.15 11.54
CA ALA A 103 2.62 7.17 12.03
C ALA A 103 1.31 6.57 12.54
N MET A 104 0.50 6.01 11.65
CA MET A 104 -0.85 5.55 12.00
C MET A 104 -0.85 4.39 12.98
N TYR A 105 0.01 3.40 12.79
CA TYR A 105 0.05 2.23 13.69
C TYR A 105 0.54 2.60 15.10
N ALA A 106 1.50 3.51 15.21
CA ALA A 106 1.96 3.99 16.51
C ALA A 106 0.84 4.71 17.27
N ILE A 107 0.07 5.55 16.60
CA ILE A 107 -1.09 6.22 17.20
C ILE A 107 -2.16 5.19 17.58
N TYR A 108 -2.42 4.21 16.72
CA TYR A 108 -3.37 3.13 17.00
C TYR A 108 -2.98 2.35 18.26
N GLN A 109 -1.70 2.01 18.40
CA GLN A 109 -1.21 1.18 19.51
C GLN A 109 -1.14 1.91 20.83
N PHE A 110 -0.78 3.19 20.82
CA PHE A 110 -0.45 3.96 22.02
C PHE A 110 -1.30 5.22 22.24
N GLY A 111 -2.09 5.61 21.26
CA GLY A 111 -2.89 6.82 21.32
C GLY A 111 -4.18 6.66 22.12
N SER A 112 -4.73 7.79 22.58
CA SER A 112 -6.07 7.86 23.15
C SER A 112 -7.14 7.82 22.05
N GLU A 113 -8.39 7.54 22.43
CA GLU A 113 -9.51 7.55 21.48
C GLU A 113 -9.67 8.92 20.78
N GLU A 114 -9.38 10.00 21.48
CA GLU A 114 -9.39 11.34 20.90
C GLU A 114 -8.33 11.48 19.79
N GLN A 115 -7.11 10.99 20.05
CA GLN A 115 -6.02 10.99 19.07
C GLN A 115 -6.33 10.04 17.90
N LEU A 116 -6.91 8.88 18.18
CA LEU A 116 -7.31 7.91 17.17
C LEU A 116 -8.37 8.47 16.20
N SER A 117 -9.22 9.38 16.66
CA SER A 117 -10.21 10.02 15.81
C SER A 117 -9.57 10.80 14.65
N LEU A 118 -8.32 11.21 14.79
CA LEU A 118 -7.59 11.95 13.75
C LEU A 118 -7.06 11.09 12.60
N ILE A 119 -6.93 9.78 12.79
CA ILE A 119 -6.47 8.88 11.71
C ILE A 119 -7.53 8.62 10.65
N HIS A 120 -8.77 9.00 10.89
CA HIS A 120 -9.85 8.93 9.92
C HIS A 120 -9.80 10.01 8.84
N ILE A 121 -8.94 10.96 9.02
CA ILE A 121 -8.76 12.08 8.08
C ILE A 121 -7.74 11.68 6.99
#